data_299fd89051a8cd281eae94e61a6c9c90
#
_entry.id   299fd89051a8cd281eae94e61a6c9c90
#
_cell.length_a   1.000
_cell.length_b   1.000
_cell.length_c   1.000
_cell.angle_alpha   90.00
_cell.angle_beta   90.00
_cell.angle_gamma   90.00
#
_symmetry.space_group_name_H-M   'P 1'
#
loop_
_entity.id
_entity.type
_entity.pdbx_description
1 polymer ?
#
loop_
_entity_poly.entity_id
_entity_poly.type
_entity_poly.pdbx_seq_one_letter_code
_entity_poly.pdbx_strand_id
1 'polypeptide(L)'
;FRRKSKERKSSKDEEDQDLEEVIEAEEPLEENVAEVLDSLDLEQALFESAKRVTHTCMDIRRGENVLIVCDPTTGEIGQALHRSATERSDRVLLIVMPKGRHHGEEPPSPVANLMKQQQIVIAPTKYSLTHTRSIRSALKDGARVATMPGMTEEMFISGGMTADFNQIKKSLSDISGTLRRKKLIHVKDSKGTDVEFEVSWKDWNLDDNGICNRPRMITNLPAGKAFVLPKEGTMNGTIVIDGTWESTLLDEPLELIVENGIVIDIKGDATAAQIRQQFGEAASRLRSKDRELVWTVAEFGFGMNPNAEITGHVLEDEKQLGTCYFAIGDNTSLGGNAAVG
;
A
#
# COMPACT_ATOMS: atom_id res chain seq x y z
N PHE A 1 69.14 -4.02 48.74
CA PHE A 1 70.62 -4.12 48.63
C PHE A 1 71.09 -3.61 47.30
N ARG A 2 71.87 -2.51 47.37
CA ARG A 2 72.90 -1.99 46.43
C ARG A 2 72.52 -1.78 44.97
N ARG A 3 72.40 -0.49 44.51
CA ARG A 3 73.44 0.51 44.17
C ARG A 3 74.45 0.05 43.13
N LYS A 4 74.44 0.78 41.95
CA LYS A 4 75.46 1.68 41.38
C LYS A 4 75.01 2.00 39.96
N SER A 5 74.72 3.19 39.52
CA SER A 5 75.43 4.44 39.27
C SER A 5 76.43 4.39 38.10
N LYS A 6 76.25 5.44 37.26
CA LYS A 6 77.22 6.12 36.38
C LYS A 6 77.34 5.50 34.96
N GLU A 7 77.41 6.21 33.86
CA GLU A 7 77.80 7.63 33.62
C GLU A 7 77.42 8.05 32.21
N ARG A 8 77.35 9.35 32.03
CA ARG A 8 77.18 10.17 30.84
C ARG A 8 78.14 9.82 29.68
N LYS A 9 77.66 10.10 28.43
CA LYS A 9 78.27 11.04 27.45
C LYS A 9 77.34 11.11 26.24
N SER A 10 76.81 12.22 25.98
CA SER A 10 76.85 13.29 24.96
C SER A 10 77.29 12.86 23.59
N SER A 11 76.39 13.03 22.61
CA SER A 11 76.70 13.84 21.43
C SER A 11 75.39 14.12 20.69
N LYS A 12 75.27 15.37 20.30
CA LYS A 12 74.34 15.95 19.38
C LYS A 12 74.42 15.24 18.01
N ASP A 13 73.32 14.99 17.39
CA ASP A 13 73.15 15.27 15.97
C ASP A 13 71.67 15.51 15.76
N GLU A 14 71.35 16.68 15.33
CA GLU A 14 70.12 17.20 14.81
C GLU A 14 69.84 16.48 13.53
N GLU A 15 68.74 15.79 13.40
CA GLU A 15 68.07 15.52 12.10
C GLU A 15 66.64 16.00 12.23
N ASP A 16 66.38 17.09 11.55
CA ASP A 16 65.07 17.57 11.15
C ASP A 16 64.31 16.41 10.45
N GLN A 17 63.30 15.84 11.06
CA GLN A 17 62.30 15.10 10.38
C GLN A 17 61.10 16.03 10.17
N ASP A 18 60.97 16.49 8.93
CA ASP A 18 59.76 17.12 8.41
C ASP A 18 58.54 16.28 8.77
N LEU A 19 57.73 16.82 9.65
CA LEU A 19 56.35 16.42 9.81
C LEU A 19 55.58 16.91 8.60
N GLU A 20 55.53 16.12 7.54
CA GLU A 20 54.46 16.24 6.53
C GLU A 20 53.13 15.90 7.24
N GLU A 21 52.45 16.94 7.66
CA GLU A 21 51.06 16.91 7.99
C GLU A 21 50.31 16.47 6.73
N VAL A 22 49.92 15.20 6.67
CA VAL A 22 48.96 14.73 5.64
C VAL A 22 47.62 15.39 5.97
N ILE A 23 47.37 16.52 5.35
CA ILE A 23 46.04 17.09 5.26
C ILE A 23 45.26 16.12 4.39
N GLU A 24 44.51 15.21 5.01
CA GLU A 24 43.45 14.50 4.32
C GLU A 24 42.55 15.56 3.68
N ALA A 25 42.50 15.56 2.37
CA ALA A 25 41.63 16.45 1.63
C ALA A 25 40.19 16.16 2.07
N GLU A 26 39.58 17.10 2.79
CA GLU A 26 38.14 17.08 3.04
C GLU A 26 37.42 16.99 1.68
N GLU A 27 36.55 16.03 1.53
CA GLU A 27 35.68 15.90 0.36
C GLU A 27 34.96 17.22 0.09
N PRO A 28 34.73 17.57 -1.18
CA PRO A 28 34.24 18.89 -1.51
C PRO A 28 32.90 19.17 -0.86
N LEU A 29 32.81 20.26 -0.11
CA LEU A 29 31.65 20.80 0.59
C LEU A 29 30.37 20.88 -0.30
N GLU A 30 30.53 20.88 -1.63
CA GLU A 30 29.42 20.98 -2.58
C GLU A 30 28.57 19.70 -2.68
N GLU A 31 29.17 18.50 -2.60
CA GLU A 31 28.42 17.24 -2.58
C GLU A 31 27.58 17.11 -1.30
N ASN A 32 28.14 17.48 -0.17
CA ASN A 32 27.44 17.41 1.12
C ASN A 32 26.26 18.40 1.21
N VAL A 33 26.35 19.55 0.56
CA VAL A 33 25.26 20.54 0.50
C VAL A 33 24.11 20.06 -0.38
N ALA A 34 24.40 19.41 -1.51
CA ALA A 34 23.35 18.85 -2.37
C ALA A 34 22.59 17.73 -1.68
N GLU A 35 23.25 16.77 -1.03
CA GLU A 35 22.60 15.71 -0.25
C GLU A 35 21.76 16.25 0.90
N VAL A 36 22.21 17.30 1.59
CA VAL A 36 21.44 17.94 2.66
C VAL A 36 20.22 18.66 2.11
N LEU A 37 20.33 19.35 0.98
CA LEU A 37 19.19 20.01 0.35
C LEU A 37 18.17 18.99 -0.16
N ASP A 38 18.59 17.92 -0.80
CA ASP A 38 17.71 16.83 -1.26
C ASP A 38 17.01 16.15 -0.08
N SER A 39 17.71 15.94 1.04
CA SER A 39 17.10 15.36 2.25
C SER A 39 16.08 16.28 2.91
N LEU A 40 16.31 17.61 2.90
CA LEU A 40 15.35 18.60 3.42
C LEU A 40 14.11 18.69 2.52
N ASP A 41 14.27 18.60 1.21
CA ASP A 41 13.16 18.59 0.26
C ASP A 41 12.32 17.33 0.42
N LEU A 42 12.95 16.17 0.63
CA LEU A 42 12.26 14.91 0.89
C LEU A 42 11.48 14.96 2.22
N GLU A 43 12.09 15.45 3.30
CA GLU A 43 11.41 15.58 4.61
C GLU A 43 10.18 16.49 4.50
N GLN A 44 10.28 17.59 3.77
CA GLN A 44 9.16 18.50 3.54
C GLN A 44 8.06 17.82 2.70
N ALA A 45 8.41 17.09 1.65
CA ALA A 45 7.45 16.36 0.80
C ALA A 45 6.71 15.27 1.60
N LEU A 46 7.43 14.50 2.42
CA LEU A 46 6.84 13.52 3.34
C LEU A 46 5.86 14.18 4.31
N PHE A 47 6.23 15.35 4.84
CA PHE A 47 5.37 16.09 5.77
C PHE A 47 4.10 16.62 5.12
N GLU A 48 4.16 17.14 3.89
CA GLU A 48 2.97 17.59 3.16
C GLU A 48 2.02 16.42 2.83
N SER A 49 2.56 15.26 2.46
CA SER A 49 1.75 14.06 2.28
C SER A 49 1.15 13.57 3.60
N ALA A 50 1.92 13.62 4.69
CA ALA A 50 1.41 13.30 6.03
C ALA A 50 0.25 14.22 6.43
N LYS A 51 0.28 15.51 6.08
CA LYS A 51 -0.85 16.44 6.30
C LYS A 51 -2.10 16.00 5.54
N ARG A 52 -1.98 15.54 4.29
CA ARG A 52 -3.14 15.01 3.56
C ARG A 52 -3.79 13.86 4.32
N VAL A 53 -2.98 12.93 4.83
CA VAL A 53 -3.47 11.81 5.64
C VAL A 53 -4.12 12.30 6.93
N THR A 54 -3.42 13.07 7.73
CA THR A 54 -3.83 13.41 9.11
C THR A 54 -4.92 14.48 9.16
N HIS A 55 -4.86 15.49 8.29
CA HIS A 55 -5.79 16.61 8.29
C HIS A 55 -7.01 16.35 7.39
N THR A 56 -6.81 15.79 6.19
CA THR A 56 -7.89 15.59 5.22
C THR A 56 -8.53 14.22 5.36
N CYS A 57 -7.74 13.15 5.24
CA CYS A 57 -8.29 11.80 5.23
C CYS A 57 -8.84 11.41 6.60
N MET A 58 -8.04 11.56 7.64
CA MET A 58 -8.39 11.15 9.00
C MET A 58 -9.12 12.24 9.79
N ASP A 59 -9.08 13.51 9.37
CA ASP A 59 -9.69 14.66 10.08
C ASP A 59 -9.39 14.60 11.59
N ILE A 60 -8.10 14.52 11.94
CA ILE A 60 -7.66 14.43 13.34
C ILE A 60 -8.10 15.68 14.10
N ARG A 61 -8.69 15.50 15.26
CA ARG A 61 -9.22 16.57 16.09
C ARG A 61 -8.44 16.67 17.41
N ARG A 62 -8.47 17.85 17.98
CA ARG A 62 -7.83 18.12 19.27
C ARG A 62 -8.28 17.12 20.35
N GLY A 63 -7.30 16.51 21.04
CA GLY A 63 -7.54 15.60 22.15
C GLY A 63 -7.94 14.18 21.76
N GLU A 64 -7.97 13.84 20.47
CA GLU A 64 -8.13 12.44 20.04
C GLU A 64 -6.85 11.65 20.27
N ASN A 65 -7.00 10.42 20.74
CA ASN A 65 -5.89 9.48 20.86
C ASN A 65 -5.57 8.90 19.48
N VAL A 66 -4.35 9.13 19.01
CA VAL A 66 -3.85 8.70 17.70
C VAL A 66 -2.71 7.72 17.88
N LEU A 67 -2.77 6.60 17.22
CA LEU A 67 -1.68 5.64 17.16
C LEU A 67 -1.20 5.47 15.71
N ILE A 68 0.07 5.77 15.49
CA ILE A 68 0.76 5.46 14.24
C ILE A 68 1.57 4.19 14.49
N VAL A 69 1.37 3.18 13.63
CA VAL A 69 2.06 1.90 13.68
C VAL A 69 2.79 1.69 12.38
N CYS A 70 4.10 1.72 12.43
CA CYS A 70 4.97 1.42 11.28
C CYS A 70 5.90 0.24 11.59
N ASP A 71 6.65 -0.18 10.61
CA ASP A 71 7.77 -1.11 10.75
C ASP A 71 9.07 -0.45 10.26
N PRO A 72 10.24 -1.08 10.39
CA PRO A 72 11.50 -0.46 10.00
C PRO A 72 11.59 -0.01 8.54
N THR A 73 10.74 -0.53 7.64
CA THR A 73 10.74 -0.16 6.22
C THR A 73 9.92 1.11 5.92
N THR A 74 9.15 1.58 6.90
CA THR A 74 8.24 2.74 6.77
C THR A 74 8.45 3.76 7.91
N GLY A 75 9.63 3.73 8.53
CA GLY A 75 9.96 4.56 9.69
C GLY A 75 9.86 6.05 9.42
N GLU A 76 10.40 6.53 8.30
CA GLU A 76 10.37 7.95 7.92
C GLU A 76 8.94 8.43 7.66
N ILE A 77 8.11 7.62 6.98
CA ILE A 77 6.68 7.89 6.82
C ILE A 77 5.98 7.96 8.18
N GLY A 78 6.32 7.04 9.10
CA GLY A 78 5.79 7.03 10.46
C GLY A 78 6.14 8.31 11.21
N GLN A 79 7.37 8.81 11.11
CA GLN A 79 7.83 10.05 11.72
C GLN A 79 7.11 11.27 11.14
N ALA A 80 6.99 11.35 9.80
CA ALA A 80 6.28 12.43 9.13
C ALA A 80 4.79 12.48 9.56
N LEU A 81 4.12 11.32 9.63
CA LEU A 81 2.76 11.20 10.11
C LEU A 81 2.63 11.62 11.58
N HIS A 82 3.58 11.22 12.43
CA HIS A 82 3.60 11.61 13.84
C HIS A 82 3.73 13.13 13.98
N ARG A 83 4.71 13.73 13.30
CA ARG A 83 4.92 15.19 13.30
C ARG A 83 3.67 15.92 12.84
N SER A 84 3.05 15.50 11.76
CA SER A 84 1.83 16.14 11.25
C SER A 84 0.62 15.92 12.17
N ALA A 85 0.45 14.74 12.76
CA ALA A 85 -0.64 14.46 13.70
C ALA A 85 -0.53 15.29 14.98
N THR A 86 0.70 15.59 15.45
CA THR A 86 0.92 16.43 16.64
C THR A 86 0.52 17.90 16.45
N GLU A 87 0.40 18.37 15.20
CA GLU A 87 -0.20 19.69 14.94
C GLU A 87 -1.71 19.73 15.28
N ARG A 88 -2.36 18.56 15.30
CA ARG A 88 -3.80 18.43 15.50
C ARG A 88 -4.19 17.91 16.87
N SER A 89 -3.39 16.99 17.45
CA SER A 89 -3.64 16.39 18.77
C SER A 89 -2.38 16.31 19.59
N ASP A 90 -2.50 16.50 20.91
CA ASP A 90 -1.45 16.32 21.91
C ASP A 90 -1.32 14.85 22.41
N ARG A 91 -2.11 13.92 21.82
CA ARG A 91 -2.19 12.52 22.26
C ARG A 91 -1.82 11.57 21.14
N VAL A 92 -0.65 11.78 20.56
CA VAL A 92 -0.14 10.99 19.43
C VAL A 92 0.95 10.05 19.89
N LEU A 93 0.82 8.79 19.54
CA LEU A 93 1.84 7.76 19.75
C LEU A 93 2.35 7.25 18.41
N LEU A 94 3.67 7.10 18.33
CA LEU A 94 4.34 6.39 17.22
C LEU A 94 4.97 5.11 17.75
N ILE A 95 4.67 4.00 17.11
CA ILE A 95 5.26 2.69 17.41
C ILE A 95 5.90 2.12 16.16
N VAL A 96 7.16 1.74 16.26
CA VAL A 96 7.86 0.92 15.29
C VAL A 96 7.81 -0.53 15.77
N MET A 97 7.04 -1.37 15.08
CA MET A 97 6.93 -2.79 15.42
C MET A 97 7.84 -3.63 14.52
N PRO A 98 8.15 -4.88 14.88
CA PRO A 98 8.82 -5.80 13.95
C PRO A 98 8.05 -5.93 12.64
N LYS A 99 8.77 -5.95 11.51
CA LYS A 99 8.18 -6.20 10.20
C LYS A 99 7.47 -7.56 10.18
N GLY A 100 6.23 -7.59 9.72
CA GLY A 100 5.47 -8.81 9.50
C GLY A 100 6.12 -9.71 8.43
N ARG A 101 5.64 -10.93 8.29
CA ARG A 101 6.12 -11.92 7.32
C ARG A 101 5.23 -12.04 6.08
N HIS A 102 3.93 -11.73 6.23
CA HIS A 102 2.94 -11.79 5.17
C HIS A 102 1.74 -10.86 5.46
N HIS A 103 0.94 -10.58 4.44
CA HIS A 103 -0.30 -9.82 4.60
C HIS A 103 -1.26 -10.54 5.55
N GLY A 104 -1.91 -9.81 6.44
CA GLY A 104 -2.86 -10.34 7.41
C GLY A 104 -2.23 -10.95 8.67
N GLU A 105 -0.90 -10.94 8.82
CA GLU A 105 -0.27 -11.33 10.07
C GLU A 105 -0.66 -10.38 11.20
N GLU A 106 -1.06 -10.94 12.34
CA GLU A 106 -1.46 -10.14 13.50
C GLU A 106 -0.24 -9.38 14.07
N PRO A 107 -0.40 -8.10 14.43
CA PRO A 107 0.66 -7.37 15.10
C PRO A 107 0.93 -7.97 16.49
N PRO A 108 2.11 -7.70 17.09
CA PRO A 108 2.41 -8.11 18.46
C PRO A 108 1.30 -7.73 19.44
N SER A 109 1.00 -8.60 20.41
CA SER A 109 -0.11 -8.40 21.34
C SER A 109 -0.16 -7.04 22.05
N PRO A 110 0.98 -6.43 22.46
CA PRO A 110 0.96 -5.08 23.02
C PRO A 110 0.44 -4.03 22.03
N VAL A 111 0.86 -4.10 20.76
CA VAL A 111 0.42 -3.20 19.69
C VAL A 111 -1.07 -3.39 19.41
N ALA A 112 -1.51 -4.65 19.27
CA ALA A 112 -2.92 -5.00 19.08
C ALA A 112 -3.83 -4.46 20.20
N ASN A 113 -3.35 -4.50 21.44
CA ASN A 113 -4.08 -3.98 22.61
C ASN A 113 -4.15 -2.44 22.59
N LEU A 114 -3.06 -1.78 22.19
CA LEU A 114 -3.05 -0.32 22.07
C LEU A 114 -4.00 0.17 20.96
N MET A 115 -4.06 -0.51 19.83
CA MET A 115 -4.98 -0.16 18.72
C MET A 115 -6.44 -0.04 19.18
N LYS A 116 -6.89 -0.92 20.08
CA LYS A 116 -8.27 -0.92 20.60
C LYS A 116 -8.61 0.28 21.48
N GLN A 117 -7.61 0.97 22.00
CA GLN A 117 -7.77 2.09 22.92
C GLN A 117 -7.72 3.45 22.22
N GLN A 118 -7.59 3.46 20.89
CA GLN A 118 -7.42 4.68 20.12
C GLN A 118 -8.68 5.07 19.38
N GLN A 119 -8.86 6.37 19.16
CA GLN A 119 -9.85 6.87 18.22
C GLN A 119 -9.36 6.79 16.78
N ILE A 120 -8.03 6.82 16.57
CA ILE A 120 -7.42 6.80 15.25
C ILE A 120 -6.24 5.83 15.27
N VAL A 121 -6.17 4.99 14.23
CA VAL A 121 -5.01 4.15 13.94
C VAL A 121 -4.57 4.41 12.51
N ILE A 122 -3.29 4.74 12.31
CA ILE A 122 -2.67 4.92 10.98
C ILE A 122 -1.53 3.91 10.89
N ALA A 123 -1.59 3.02 9.90
CA ALA A 123 -0.69 1.88 9.82
C ALA A 123 0.02 1.79 8.45
N PRO A 124 1.09 2.60 8.22
CA PRO A 124 2.02 2.36 7.13
C PRO A 124 2.92 1.19 7.50
N THR A 125 2.69 0.03 6.91
CA THR A 125 3.47 -1.19 7.18
C THR A 125 3.79 -1.95 5.91
N LYS A 126 4.91 -2.65 5.84
CA LYS A 126 5.27 -3.44 4.65
C LYS A 126 4.17 -4.43 4.27
N TYR A 127 3.61 -5.13 5.25
CA TYR A 127 2.54 -6.08 5.04
C TYR A 127 1.23 -5.57 5.62
N SER A 128 0.14 -5.79 4.90
CA SER A 128 -1.19 -5.29 5.24
C SER A 128 -1.68 -5.79 6.60
N LEU A 129 -2.13 -4.88 7.44
CA LEU A 129 -2.88 -5.16 8.65
C LEU A 129 -4.40 -5.07 8.46
N THR A 130 -4.87 -4.64 7.29
CA THR A 130 -6.27 -4.27 7.00
C THR A 130 -7.27 -5.33 7.45
N HIS A 131 -6.99 -6.60 7.20
CA HIS A 131 -7.89 -7.71 7.49
C HIS A 131 -7.55 -8.48 8.77
N THR A 132 -6.67 -7.96 9.63
CA THR A 132 -6.33 -8.57 10.92
C THR A 132 -7.49 -8.48 11.92
N ARG A 133 -7.50 -9.39 12.89
CA ARG A 133 -8.45 -9.34 14.02
C ARG A 133 -8.25 -8.08 14.86
N SER A 134 -7.01 -7.62 14.97
CA SER A 134 -6.63 -6.42 15.72
C SER A 134 -7.30 -5.17 15.14
N ILE A 135 -7.24 -4.97 13.81
CA ILE A 135 -7.92 -3.86 13.13
C ILE A 135 -9.44 -4.00 13.26
N ARG A 136 -10.02 -5.20 13.01
CA ARG A 136 -11.46 -5.41 13.19
C ARG A 136 -11.93 -5.09 14.62
N SER A 137 -11.12 -5.43 15.63
CA SER A 137 -11.45 -5.11 17.02
C SER A 137 -11.39 -3.61 17.27
N ALA A 138 -10.35 -2.92 16.81
CA ALA A 138 -10.25 -1.46 16.93
C ALA A 138 -11.44 -0.75 16.29
N LEU A 139 -11.84 -1.16 15.08
CA LEU A 139 -13.04 -0.64 14.40
C LEU A 139 -14.31 -0.88 15.20
N LYS A 140 -14.47 -2.08 15.77
CA LYS A 140 -15.63 -2.42 16.62
C LYS A 140 -15.71 -1.51 17.85
N ASP A 141 -14.55 -1.18 18.45
CA ASP A 141 -14.43 -0.31 19.60
C ASP A 141 -14.56 1.19 19.24
N GLY A 142 -14.71 1.51 17.95
CA GLY A 142 -15.03 2.85 17.47
C GLY A 142 -13.88 3.59 16.79
N ALA A 143 -12.71 3.00 16.68
CA ALA A 143 -11.60 3.59 15.95
C ALA A 143 -11.94 3.84 14.47
N ARG A 144 -11.31 4.85 13.88
CA ARG A 144 -11.16 4.96 12.42
C ARG A 144 -9.74 4.64 12.03
N VAL A 145 -9.57 3.95 10.92
CA VAL A 145 -8.30 3.32 10.56
C VAL A 145 -7.90 3.69 9.14
N ALA A 146 -6.63 4.08 8.96
CA ALA A 146 -6.00 4.15 7.65
C ALA A 146 -4.85 3.13 7.60
N THR A 147 -4.81 2.31 6.56
CA THR A 147 -3.69 1.41 6.29
C THR A 147 -3.04 1.76 4.97
N MET A 148 -1.72 1.60 4.91
CA MET A 148 -0.90 1.89 3.73
C MET A 148 0.09 0.74 3.51
N PRO A 149 -0.40 -0.45 3.10
CA PRO A 149 0.45 -1.62 2.95
C PRO A 149 1.42 -1.47 1.78
N GLY A 150 2.70 -1.78 2.02
CA GLY A 150 3.75 -1.72 1.01
C GLY A 150 4.16 -0.31 0.57
N MET A 151 3.68 0.72 1.28
CA MET A 151 4.02 2.11 0.99
C MET A 151 5.52 2.34 1.02
N THR A 152 6.06 2.97 -0.02
CA THR A 152 7.42 3.50 -0.06
C THR A 152 7.39 5.02 0.10
N GLU A 153 8.53 5.63 0.41
CA GLU A 153 8.63 7.09 0.51
C GLU A 153 8.26 7.75 -0.82
N GLU A 154 8.72 7.19 -1.93
CA GLU A 154 8.37 7.66 -3.27
C GLU A 154 6.87 7.64 -3.52
N MET A 155 6.19 6.52 -3.26
CA MET A 155 4.74 6.41 -3.38
C MET A 155 4.01 7.37 -2.42
N PHE A 156 4.58 7.64 -1.24
CA PHE A 156 3.95 8.50 -0.25
C PHE A 156 3.95 9.97 -0.66
N ILE A 157 4.96 10.41 -1.44
CA ILE A 157 5.10 11.80 -1.88
C ILE A 157 4.63 12.05 -3.31
N SER A 158 4.30 11.01 -4.07
CA SER A 158 3.92 11.09 -5.49
C SER A 158 2.60 10.38 -5.78
N GLY A 159 2.25 10.28 -7.03
CA GLY A 159 1.13 9.49 -7.52
C GLY A 159 -0.18 9.77 -6.80
N GLY A 160 -0.93 8.72 -6.54
CA GLY A 160 -2.26 8.76 -5.95
C GLY A 160 -2.35 9.41 -4.56
N MET A 161 -1.23 9.47 -3.81
CA MET A 161 -1.16 10.16 -2.53
C MET A 161 -1.24 11.69 -2.66
N THR A 162 -0.97 12.24 -3.83
CA THR A 162 -1.01 13.69 -4.08
C THR A 162 -2.39 14.21 -4.46
N ALA A 163 -3.35 13.33 -4.68
CA ALA A 163 -4.69 13.68 -5.13
C ALA A 163 -5.52 14.44 -4.07
N ASP A 164 -6.51 15.18 -4.54
CA ASP A 164 -7.55 15.76 -3.69
C ASP A 164 -8.62 14.70 -3.37
N PHE A 165 -8.52 14.10 -2.19
CA PHE A 165 -9.46 13.06 -1.74
C PHE A 165 -10.90 13.58 -1.57
N ASN A 166 -11.12 14.87 -1.33
CA ASN A 166 -12.46 15.43 -1.33
C ASN A 166 -13.07 15.47 -2.74
N GLN A 167 -12.25 15.77 -3.75
CA GLN A 167 -12.68 15.70 -5.14
C GLN A 167 -12.95 14.25 -5.58
N ILE A 168 -12.11 13.29 -5.20
CA ILE A 168 -12.35 11.85 -5.44
C ILE A 168 -13.68 11.43 -4.81
N LYS A 169 -13.93 11.78 -3.56
CA LYS A 169 -15.20 11.50 -2.87
C LYS A 169 -16.39 12.07 -3.63
N LYS A 170 -16.28 13.29 -4.13
CA LYS A 170 -17.32 13.93 -4.94
C LYS A 170 -17.55 13.14 -6.23
N SER A 171 -16.49 12.81 -6.97
CA SER A 171 -16.58 12.06 -8.23
C SER A 171 -17.24 10.69 -8.04
N LEU A 172 -16.86 9.94 -6.99
CA LEU A 172 -17.51 8.68 -6.62
C LEU A 172 -18.99 8.85 -6.27
N SER A 173 -19.33 9.93 -5.56
CA SER A 173 -20.74 10.26 -5.27
C SER A 173 -21.53 10.56 -6.55
N ASP A 174 -20.95 11.31 -7.49
CA ASP A 174 -21.61 11.71 -8.73
C ASP A 174 -21.92 10.49 -9.62
N ILE A 175 -21.01 9.52 -9.74
CA ILE A 175 -21.26 8.30 -10.51
C ILE A 175 -22.23 7.33 -9.84
N SER A 176 -22.43 7.42 -8.51
CA SER A 176 -23.23 6.47 -7.75
C SER A 176 -24.67 6.35 -8.26
N GLY A 177 -25.26 7.46 -8.70
CA GLY A 177 -26.61 7.49 -9.26
C GLY A 177 -26.73 6.71 -10.56
N THR A 178 -25.68 6.68 -11.37
CA THR A 178 -25.62 5.91 -12.61
C THR A 178 -25.47 4.42 -12.31
N LEU A 179 -24.51 4.05 -11.47
CA LEU A 179 -24.18 2.66 -11.13
C LEU A 179 -25.35 1.94 -10.45
N ARG A 180 -26.04 2.59 -9.51
CA ARG A 180 -27.17 2.02 -8.77
C ARG A 180 -28.37 1.59 -9.62
N ARG A 181 -28.44 2.02 -10.88
CA ARG A 181 -29.54 1.67 -11.80
C ARG A 181 -29.16 0.59 -12.79
N LYS A 182 -27.91 0.18 -12.84
CA LYS A 182 -27.39 -0.78 -13.81
C LYS A 182 -27.33 -2.17 -13.20
N LYS A 183 -27.69 -3.15 -14.01
CA LYS A 183 -27.61 -4.57 -13.66
C LYS A 183 -26.61 -5.31 -14.54
N LEU A 184 -26.29 -4.74 -15.67
CA LEU A 184 -25.40 -5.32 -16.66
C LEU A 184 -24.22 -4.36 -16.86
N ILE A 185 -23.02 -4.90 -16.84
CA ILE A 185 -21.79 -4.22 -17.14
C ILE A 185 -21.19 -4.87 -18.38
N HIS A 186 -20.79 -4.04 -19.32
CA HIS A 186 -20.03 -4.45 -20.50
C HIS A 186 -18.74 -3.63 -20.53
N VAL A 187 -17.61 -4.31 -20.43
CA VAL A 187 -16.27 -3.71 -20.50
C VAL A 187 -15.71 -4.02 -21.86
N LYS A 188 -15.31 -2.97 -22.58
CA LYS A 188 -14.72 -3.09 -23.90
C LYS A 188 -13.62 -2.06 -24.10
N ASP A 189 -12.52 -2.49 -24.68
CA ASP A 189 -11.42 -1.62 -25.07
C ASP A 189 -10.90 -1.92 -26.49
N SER A 190 -9.93 -1.11 -26.92
CA SER A 190 -9.31 -1.26 -28.25
C SER A 190 -8.24 -2.35 -28.30
N LYS A 191 -7.84 -2.93 -27.15
CA LYS A 191 -6.80 -3.95 -27.06
C LYS A 191 -7.36 -5.37 -27.07
N GLY A 192 -8.68 -5.50 -27.00
CA GLY A 192 -9.36 -6.78 -27.15
C GLY A 192 -10.19 -7.22 -25.96
N THR A 193 -10.23 -6.45 -24.87
CA THR A 193 -11.20 -6.71 -23.80
C THR A 193 -12.62 -6.57 -24.37
N ASP A 194 -13.43 -7.62 -24.19
CA ASP A 194 -14.86 -7.65 -24.53
C ASP A 194 -15.53 -8.65 -23.60
N VAL A 195 -15.97 -8.17 -22.43
CA VAL A 195 -16.53 -9.01 -21.36
C VAL A 195 -17.80 -8.39 -20.80
N GLU A 196 -18.81 -9.23 -20.58
CA GLU A 196 -20.10 -8.83 -20.04
C GLU A 196 -20.46 -9.65 -18.79
N PHE A 197 -21.08 -9.01 -17.79
CA PHE A 197 -21.52 -9.65 -16.56
C PHE A 197 -22.64 -8.88 -15.87
N GLU A 198 -23.42 -9.60 -15.06
CA GLU A 198 -24.42 -8.98 -14.20
C GLU A 198 -23.82 -8.53 -12.87
N VAL A 199 -24.43 -7.48 -12.31
CA VAL A 199 -24.11 -6.97 -10.95
C VAL A 199 -25.38 -6.70 -10.18
N SER A 200 -25.30 -6.78 -8.86
CA SER A 200 -26.32 -6.23 -7.99
C SER A 200 -25.96 -4.78 -7.65
N TRP A 201 -26.88 -3.87 -7.90
CA TRP A 201 -26.65 -2.44 -7.63
C TRP A 201 -26.32 -2.13 -6.16
N LYS A 202 -26.68 -3.03 -5.24
CA LYS A 202 -26.42 -2.89 -3.81
C LYS A 202 -24.97 -3.22 -3.43
N ASP A 203 -24.29 -3.96 -4.31
CA ASP A 203 -22.98 -4.53 -4.01
C ASP A 203 -21.82 -3.62 -4.47
N TRP A 204 -22.14 -2.48 -5.11
CA TRP A 204 -21.15 -1.47 -5.43
C TRP A 204 -20.55 -0.85 -4.17
N ASN A 205 -19.25 -0.97 -4.01
CA ASN A 205 -18.47 -0.21 -3.04
C ASN A 205 -18.00 1.10 -3.68
N LEU A 206 -18.46 2.22 -3.14
CA LEU A 206 -18.16 3.57 -3.59
C LEU A 206 -17.52 4.41 -2.46
N ASP A 207 -17.14 3.75 -1.38
CA ASP A 207 -16.62 4.40 -0.18
C ASP A 207 -15.08 4.43 -0.13
N ASP A 208 -14.41 3.84 -1.13
CA ASP A 208 -12.94 3.91 -1.26
C ASP A 208 -12.50 5.29 -1.81
N ASN A 209 -12.75 6.32 -1.02
CA ASN A 209 -12.50 7.72 -1.37
C ASN A 209 -11.42 8.40 -0.52
N GLY A 210 -10.78 7.68 0.38
CA GLY A 210 -9.73 8.18 1.27
C GLY A 210 -10.23 8.97 2.48
N ILE A 211 -11.49 9.42 2.52
CA ILE A 211 -12.03 10.18 3.65
C ILE A 211 -12.55 9.25 4.74
N CYS A 212 -11.83 9.19 5.84
CA CYS A 212 -12.07 8.31 6.97
C CYS A 212 -12.26 9.13 8.26
N ASN A 213 -13.30 9.95 8.30
CA ASN A 213 -13.52 10.97 9.33
C ASN A 213 -14.64 10.65 10.33
N ARG A 214 -15.21 9.45 10.29
CA ARG A 214 -16.25 8.97 11.22
C ARG A 214 -15.81 7.68 11.91
N PRO A 215 -16.26 7.44 13.15
CA PRO A 215 -15.98 6.18 13.87
C PRO A 215 -16.31 4.94 13.05
N ARG A 216 -15.51 3.89 13.21
CA ARG A 216 -15.65 2.59 12.56
C ARG A 216 -15.45 2.58 11.05
N MET A 217 -14.85 3.63 10.51
CA MET A 217 -14.42 3.65 9.11
C MET A 217 -13.01 3.09 8.98
N ILE A 218 -12.75 2.48 7.84
CA ILE A 218 -11.41 2.07 7.41
C ILE A 218 -11.20 2.50 5.97
N THR A 219 -9.97 2.90 5.65
CA THR A 219 -9.53 3.19 4.29
C THR A 219 -8.13 2.62 4.06
N ASN A 220 -7.84 2.25 2.82
CA ASN A 220 -6.47 2.11 2.33
C ASN A 220 -6.08 3.42 1.63
N LEU A 221 -4.83 3.84 1.75
CA LEU A 221 -4.29 5.00 1.07
C LEU A 221 -3.06 4.59 0.22
N PRO A 222 -2.93 5.10 -1.03
CA PRO A 222 -3.88 5.97 -1.71
C PRO A 222 -5.24 5.31 -1.93
N ALA A 223 -6.25 6.13 -2.13
CA ALA A 223 -7.63 5.71 -2.35
C ALA A 223 -8.14 6.26 -3.69
N GLY A 224 -9.32 5.83 -4.09
CA GLY A 224 -9.99 6.30 -5.29
C GLY A 224 -10.30 5.19 -6.28
N LYS A 225 -11.18 4.27 -5.89
CA LYS A 225 -11.72 3.26 -6.79
C LYS A 225 -13.20 3.01 -6.50
N ALA A 226 -13.90 2.51 -7.51
CA ALA A 226 -15.21 1.91 -7.37
C ALA A 226 -15.10 0.42 -7.70
N PHE A 227 -15.72 -0.45 -6.92
CA PHE A 227 -15.65 -1.88 -7.20
C PHE A 227 -16.94 -2.62 -6.81
N VAL A 228 -17.11 -3.80 -7.38
CA VAL A 228 -18.30 -4.63 -7.19
C VAL A 228 -17.93 -6.10 -7.30
N LEU A 229 -18.66 -6.94 -6.57
CA LEU A 229 -18.69 -8.39 -6.81
C LEU A 229 -19.51 -8.66 -8.08
N PRO A 230 -18.94 -9.20 -9.18
CA PRO A 230 -19.70 -9.72 -10.28
C PRO A 230 -20.63 -10.83 -9.80
N LYS A 231 -21.85 -10.87 -10.30
CA LYS A 231 -22.78 -11.96 -9.97
C LYS A 231 -22.22 -13.27 -10.51
N GLU A 232 -21.99 -14.21 -9.61
CA GLU A 232 -21.40 -15.52 -9.93
C GLU A 232 -22.14 -16.21 -11.07
N GLY A 233 -21.39 -16.82 -11.97
CA GLY A 233 -21.94 -17.53 -13.11
C GLY A 233 -22.39 -16.66 -14.29
N THR A 234 -22.18 -15.34 -14.27
CA THR A 234 -22.71 -14.45 -15.31
C THR A 234 -21.65 -13.80 -16.20
N MET A 235 -20.39 -13.80 -15.80
CA MET A 235 -19.33 -13.15 -16.57
C MET A 235 -18.89 -14.04 -17.74
N ASN A 236 -18.92 -13.50 -18.94
CA ASN A 236 -18.49 -14.19 -20.16
C ASN A 236 -17.76 -13.22 -21.08
N GLY A 237 -16.71 -13.71 -21.74
CA GLY A 237 -15.95 -12.96 -22.73
C GLY A 237 -14.46 -13.01 -22.54
N THR A 238 -13.76 -12.03 -23.06
CA THR A 238 -12.30 -11.92 -23.03
C THR A 238 -11.88 -10.70 -22.23
N ILE A 239 -10.88 -10.88 -21.35
CA ILE A 239 -10.23 -9.79 -20.61
C ILE A 239 -8.78 -9.74 -21.08
N VAL A 240 -8.35 -8.57 -21.57
CA VAL A 240 -6.93 -8.31 -21.87
C VAL A 240 -6.33 -7.48 -20.75
N ILE A 241 -5.31 -8.02 -20.09
CA ILE A 241 -4.55 -7.33 -19.06
C ILE A 241 -3.27 -6.81 -19.70
N ASP A 242 -3.11 -5.51 -19.73
CA ASP A 242 -2.02 -4.80 -20.41
C ASP A 242 -1.19 -3.88 -19.48
N GLY A 243 -1.51 -3.85 -18.19
CA GLY A 243 -0.80 -3.07 -17.19
C GLY A 243 0.00 -3.96 -16.24
N THR A 244 -0.65 -4.46 -15.20
CA THR A 244 0.01 -5.25 -14.14
C THR A 244 -0.74 -6.54 -13.85
N TRP A 245 0.03 -7.55 -13.44
CA TRP A 245 -0.49 -8.74 -12.79
C TRP A 245 0.12 -8.83 -11.38
N GLU A 246 -0.73 -8.80 -10.36
CA GLU A 246 -0.29 -8.65 -8.97
C GLU A 246 0.65 -7.44 -8.81
N SER A 247 1.89 -7.65 -8.43
CA SER A 247 2.88 -6.58 -8.23
C SER A 247 3.95 -6.57 -9.33
N THR A 248 3.59 -6.96 -10.57
CA THR A 248 4.52 -7.04 -11.68
C THR A 248 3.94 -6.33 -12.91
N LEU A 249 4.68 -5.37 -13.45
CA LEU A 249 4.40 -4.80 -14.77
C LEU A 249 4.53 -5.88 -15.83
N LEU A 250 3.59 -5.93 -16.76
CA LEU A 250 3.60 -6.89 -17.86
C LEU A 250 4.37 -6.33 -19.06
N ASP A 251 5.32 -7.11 -19.56
CA ASP A 251 6.01 -6.79 -20.82
C ASP A 251 5.11 -7.03 -22.04
N GLU A 252 4.28 -8.07 -21.97
CA GLU A 252 3.31 -8.45 -23.00
C GLU A 252 1.92 -8.64 -22.38
N PRO A 253 0.85 -8.25 -23.06
CA PRO A 253 -0.51 -8.42 -22.56
C PRO A 253 -0.88 -9.88 -22.32
N LEU A 254 -1.68 -10.12 -21.29
CA LEU A 254 -2.31 -11.41 -21.01
C LEU A 254 -3.76 -11.38 -21.52
N GLU A 255 -4.20 -12.44 -22.19
CA GLU A 255 -5.59 -12.63 -22.59
C GLU A 255 -6.22 -13.74 -21.73
N LEU A 256 -7.25 -13.37 -20.97
CA LEU A 256 -8.01 -14.28 -20.12
C LEU A 256 -9.35 -14.58 -20.78
N ILE A 257 -9.66 -15.84 -20.99
CA ILE A 257 -10.97 -16.29 -21.48
C ILE A 257 -11.83 -16.64 -20.26
N VAL A 258 -12.98 -16.00 -20.17
CA VAL A 258 -13.90 -16.17 -19.04
C VAL A 258 -15.21 -16.79 -19.53
N GLU A 259 -15.62 -17.87 -18.88
CA GLU A 259 -16.92 -18.50 -19.06
C GLU A 259 -17.62 -18.69 -17.71
N ASN A 260 -18.86 -18.24 -17.60
CA ASN A 260 -19.65 -18.35 -16.38
C ASN A 260 -18.95 -17.86 -15.09
N GLY A 261 -18.15 -16.79 -15.22
CA GLY A 261 -17.41 -16.18 -14.12
C GLY A 261 -16.11 -16.89 -13.73
N ILE A 262 -15.71 -17.89 -14.50
CA ILE A 262 -14.47 -18.67 -14.30
C ILE A 262 -13.50 -18.38 -15.43
N VAL A 263 -12.24 -18.11 -15.11
CA VAL A 263 -11.16 -18.04 -16.11
C VAL A 263 -10.82 -19.45 -16.55
N ILE A 264 -11.15 -19.79 -17.78
CA ILE A 264 -10.94 -21.13 -18.34
C ILE A 264 -9.63 -21.26 -19.11
N ASP A 265 -9.07 -20.15 -19.58
CA ASP A 265 -7.76 -20.12 -20.26
C ASP A 265 -7.08 -18.77 -20.04
N ILE A 266 -5.75 -18.79 -20.02
CA ILE A 266 -4.89 -17.60 -20.00
C ILE A 266 -3.88 -17.74 -21.12
N LYS A 267 -3.88 -16.83 -22.09
CA LYS A 267 -2.91 -16.76 -23.17
C LYS A 267 -1.93 -15.62 -22.93
N GLY A 268 -0.72 -15.78 -23.40
CA GLY A 268 0.36 -14.83 -23.25
C GLY A 268 1.72 -15.54 -23.27
N ASP A 269 2.72 -14.84 -22.77
CA ASP A 269 4.11 -15.27 -22.71
C ASP A 269 4.41 -16.24 -21.53
N ALA A 270 5.65 -16.22 -21.05
CA ALA A 270 6.09 -17.01 -19.89
C ALA A 270 5.30 -16.68 -18.62
N THR A 271 4.81 -15.44 -18.48
CA THR A 271 4.00 -14.98 -17.35
C THR A 271 2.69 -15.75 -17.27
N ALA A 272 2.01 -15.97 -18.41
CA ALA A 272 0.80 -16.78 -18.46
C ALA A 272 1.05 -18.23 -17.98
N ALA A 273 2.19 -18.81 -18.32
CA ALA A 273 2.56 -20.14 -17.84
C ALA A 273 2.79 -20.18 -16.33
N GLN A 274 3.46 -19.19 -15.78
CA GLN A 274 3.69 -19.05 -14.34
C GLN A 274 2.38 -18.91 -13.57
N ILE A 275 1.47 -18.08 -14.06
CA ILE A 275 0.14 -17.89 -13.47
C ILE A 275 -0.64 -19.20 -13.44
N ARG A 276 -0.69 -19.93 -14.56
CA ARG A 276 -1.35 -21.24 -14.62
C ARG A 276 -0.76 -22.23 -13.63
N GLN A 277 0.56 -22.22 -13.45
CA GLN A 277 1.23 -23.08 -12.48
C GLN A 277 0.84 -22.70 -11.04
N GLN A 278 0.92 -21.41 -10.67
CA GLN A 278 0.61 -20.92 -9.33
C GLN A 278 -0.85 -21.26 -8.94
N PHE A 279 -1.79 -20.96 -9.82
CA PHE A 279 -3.21 -21.29 -9.59
C PHE A 279 -3.45 -22.81 -9.56
N GLY A 280 -2.76 -23.59 -10.40
CA GLY A 280 -2.79 -25.06 -10.35
C GLY A 280 -2.29 -25.63 -9.03
N GLU A 281 -1.22 -25.05 -8.47
CA GLU A 281 -0.71 -25.41 -7.14
C GLU A 281 -1.71 -25.03 -6.04
N ALA A 282 -2.31 -23.86 -6.10
CA ALA A 282 -3.37 -23.43 -5.18
C ALA A 282 -4.58 -24.38 -5.26
N ALA A 283 -5.06 -24.69 -6.46
CA ALA A 283 -6.15 -25.63 -6.70
C ALA A 283 -5.86 -27.03 -6.14
N SER A 284 -4.60 -27.48 -6.22
CA SER A 284 -4.20 -28.81 -5.74
C SER A 284 -4.39 -28.99 -4.22
N ARG A 285 -4.39 -27.90 -3.46
CA ARG A 285 -4.58 -27.89 -2.00
C ARG A 285 -6.05 -27.99 -1.61
N LEU A 286 -6.96 -27.73 -2.55
CA LEU A 286 -8.39 -27.74 -2.34
C LEU A 286 -9.00 -29.13 -2.63
N ARG A 287 -10.20 -29.37 -2.10
CA ARG A 287 -10.99 -30.54 -2.47
C ARG A 287 -11.33 -30.51 -3.96
N SER A 288 -11.41 -31.67 -4.59
CA SER A 288 -11.62 -31.78 -6.04
C SER A 288 -12.77 -30.93 -6.58
N LYS A 289 -13.89 -30.85 -5.84
CA LYS A 289 -15.06 -30.05 -6.24
C LYS A 289 -14.88 -28.54 -6.12
N ASP A 290 -13.90 -28.09 -5.36
CA ASP A 290 -13.66 -26.68 -5.05
C ASP A 290 -12.47 -26.12 -5.87
N ARG A 291 -11.77 -26.96 -6.63
CA ARG A 291 -10.53 -26.59 -7.36
C ARG A 291 -10.74 -25.52 -8.43
N GLU A 292 -11.90 -25.54 -9.07
CA GLU A 292 -12.25 -24.55 -10.09
C GLU A 292 -12.43 -23.16 -9.51
N LEU A 293 -12.79 -23.06 -8.21
CA LEU A 293 -13.07 -21.80 -7.55
C LEU A 293 -11.88 -20.85 -7.47
N VAL A 294 -10.61 -21.38 -7.57
CA VAL A 294 -9.43 -20.51 -7.62
C VAL A 294 -9.43 -19.59 -8.84
N TRP A 295 -10.15 -19.96 -9.90
CA TRP A 295 -10.24 -19.23 -11.15
C TRP A 295 -11.46 -18.30 -11.23
N THR A 296 -12.19 -18.14 -10.13
CA THR A 296 -13.36 -17.25 -10.07
C THR A 296 -12.93 -15.80 -10.26
N VAL A 297 -13.59 -15.07 -11.15
CA VAL A 297 -13.46 -13.61 -11.19
C VAL A 297 -14.21 -13.04 -9.98
N ALA A 298 -13.43 -12.63 -8.99
CA ALA A 298 -13.88 -12.31 -7.63
C ALA A 298 -14.34 -10.86 -7.47
N GLU A 299 -13.72 -9.95 -8.19
CA GLU A 299 -14.00 -8.51 -8.10
C GLU A 299 -13.77 -7.86 -9.47
N PHE A 300 -14.62 -6.90 -9.79
CA PHE A 300 -14.39 -5.93 -10.87
C PHE A 300 -14.33 -4.54 -10.26
N GLY A 301 -13.37 -3.74 -10.66
CA GLY A 301 -13.27 -2.35 -10.24
C GLY A 301 -12.64 -1.46 -11.30
N PHE A 302 -12.75 -0.16 -11.05
CA PHE A 302 -12.10 0.85 -11.88
C PHE A 302 -11.60 2.01 -11.03
N GLY A 303 -10.48 2.59 -11.48
CA GLY A 303 -9.81 3.69 -10.80
C GLY A 303 -10.51 5.03 -11.01
N MET A 304 -10.45 5.86 -9.97
CA MET A 304 -11.06 7.19 -9.90
C MET A 304 -10.08 8.26 -9.39
N ASN A 305 -8.82 7.89 -9.16
CA ASN A 305 -7.79 8.80 -8.70
C ASN A 305 -7.01 9.36 -9.90
N PRO A 306 -7.11 10.68 -10.17
CA PRO A 306 -6.50 11.28 -11.36
C PRO A 306 -4.97 11.36 -11.29
N ASN A 307 -4.39 11.20 -10.10
CA ASN A 307 -2.94 11.30 -9.88
C ASN A 307 -2.29 9.92 -9.72
N ALA A 308 -3.07 8.84 -9.59
CA ALA A 308 -2.52 7.50 -9.52
C ALA A 308 -1.94 7.07 -10.87
N GLU A 309 -0.88 6.28 -10.84
CA GLU A 309 -0.13 5.81 -11.99
C GLU A 309 0.02 4.29 -11.96
N ILE A 310 0.25 3.67 -13.12
CA ILE A 310 0.57 2.24 -13.20
C ILE A 310 2.06 2.05 -12.93
N THR A 311 2.38 1.49 -11.79
CA THR A 311 3.75 1.38 -11.27
C THR A 311 4.18 -0.05 -10.97
N GLY A 312 3.26 -1.02 -11.03
CA GLY A 312 3.48 -2.38 -10.54
C GLY A 312 3.17 -2.54 -9.04
N HIS A 313 2.58 -1.54 -8.42
CA HIS A 313 2.10 -1.63 -7.05
C HIS A 313 0.57 -1.66 -7.03
N VAL A 314 -0.02 -2.80 -6.71
CA VAL A 314 -1.49 -3.02 -6.71
C VAL A 314 -2.24 -1.89 -6.00
N LEU A 315 -1.72 -1.41 -4.86
CA LEU A 315 -2.37 -0.34 -4.08
C LEU A 315 -2.50 0.97 -4.87
N GLU A 316 -1.57 1.25 -5.76
CA GLU A 316 -1.55 2.42 -6.65
C GLU A 316 -2.32 2.14 -7.94
N ASP A 317 -1.97 1.05 -8.61
CA ASP A 317 -2.41 0.72 -9.96
C ASP A 317 -3.94 0.61 -10.08
N GLU A 318 -4.60 0.00 -9.10
CA GLU A 318 -6.07 -0.15 -9.07
C GLU A 318 -6.84 1.16 -8.87
N LYS A 319 -6.12 2.27 -8.61
CA LYS A 319 -6.71 3.58 -8.37
C LYS A 319 -6.65 4.50 -9.59
N GLN A 320 -5.80 4.21 -10.57
CA GLN A 320 -5.58 5.10 -11.71
C GLN A 320 -6.89 5.39 -12.46
N LEU A 321 -7.21 6.67 -12.61
CA LEU A 321 -8.39 7.10 -13.36
C LEU A 321 -8.30 6.66 -14.81
N GLY A 322 -9.37 6.01 -15.28
CA GLY A 322 -9.49 5.55 -16.66
C GLY A 322 -9.01 4.12 -16.91
N THR A 323 -8.60 3.41 -15.86
CA THR A 323 -8.29 1.98 -15.91
C THR A 323 -9.35 1.15 -15.20
N CYS A 324 -9.41 -0.13 -15.50
CA CYS A 324 -10.18 -1.11 -14.73
C CYS A 324 -9.30 -2.29 -14.33
N TYR A 325 -9.74 -3.04 -13.36
CA TYR A 325 -9.06 -4.23 -12.89
C TYR A 325 -10.05 -5.36 -12.59
N PHE A 326 -9.53 -6.57 -12.59
CA PHE A 326 -10.25 -7.78 -12.20
C PHE A 326 -9.42 -8.54 -11.16
N ALA A 327 -10.03 -8.89 -10.03
CA ALA A 327 -9.40 -9.81 -9.08
C ALA A 327 -9.90 -11.23 -9.33
N ILE A 328 -9.01 -12.21 -9.15
CA ILE A 328 -9.32 -13.62 -9.36
C ILE A 328 -9.02 -14.39 -8.08
N GLY A 329 -9.96 -15.27 -7.67
CA GLY A 329 -9.80 -16.11 -6.50
C GLY A 329 -10.91 -15.96 -5.45
N ASP A 330 -10.53 -15.70 -4.19
CA ASP A 330 -11.46 -15.62 -3.06
C ASP A 330 -12.34 -14.36 -3.13
N ASN A 331 -13.65 -14.55 -3.06
CA ASN A 331 -14.64 -13.47 -3.06
C ASN A 331 -15.50 -13.42 -1.79
N THR A 332 -15.15 -14.21 -0.77
CA THR A 332 -15.94 -14.32 0.45
C THR A 332 -16.02 -13.03 1.26
N SER A 333 -15.00 -12.19 1.17
CA SER A 333 -14.98 -10.85 1.80
C SER A 333 -16.04 -9.91 1.21
N LEU A 334 -16.44 -10.13 -0.04
CA LEU A 334 -17.48 -9.38 -0.75
C LEU A 334 -18.86 -10.07 -0.69
N GLY A 335 -18.96 -11.21 -0.02
CA GLY A 335 -20.20 -11.97 0.12
C GLY A 335 -20.41 -13.06 -0.94
N GLY A 336 -19.39 -13.38 -1.73
CA GLY A 336 -19.40 -14.49 -2.68
C GLY A 336 -19.16 -15.86 -2.04
N ASN A 337 -19.17 -16.90 -2.86
CA ASN A 337 -19.06 -18.30 -2.44
C ASN A 337 -17.71 -18.95 -2.74
N ALA A 338 -16.81 -18.28 -3.48
CA ALA A 338 -15.47 -18.79 -3.79
C ALA A 338 -14.55 -18.61 -2.56
N ALA A 339 -14.51 -19.63 -1.71
CA ALA A 339 -13.65 -19.71 -0.55
C ALA A 339 -12.40 -20.52 -0.90
N VAL A 340 -11.31 -19.84 -1.29
CA VAL A 340 -10.09 -20.48 -1.77
C VAL A 340 -8.83 -20.08 -0.98
N GLY A 341 -8.94 -19.22 -0.03
CA GLY A 341 -8.17 -18.65 1.07
C GLY A 341 -6.73 -18.76 1.19
#